data_870f27581845fa61a8ac6b82edfe233a
#
_entry.id   870f27581845fa61a8ac6b82edfe233a
#
_cell.length_a   1.000
_cell.length_b   1.000
_cell.length_c   1.000
_cell.angle_alpha   90.00
_cell.angle_beta   90.00
_cell.angle_gamma   90.00
#
_symmetry.space_group_name_H-M   'P 1'
#
loop_
_entity.id
_entity.type
_entity.pdbx_description
1 polymer ?
#
loop_
_entity_poly.entity_id
_entity_poly.type
_entity_poly.pdbx_seq_one_letter_code
_entity_poly.pdbx_strand_id
1 'polypeptide(L)'
;MPKAASTDVLFLNWRDATHPEGGGSERYVHRVAEGLAATGLRVTLLCAAHGRAPREEWVGGVRVLRRGGRLTVYPHGLLQLVRLRPRAVVDVQNGVPFGSPLVARSGVVVLVHHVHREQWRILFGRVVGGLGWWLESRVAPRLYRRCRYVTVSPSTADELVGLGVARRRITVVPNGRDATPAVDTGTDPHPRLVVLGRLVPHKRVEHAIEVVARLRGHRPDLRLDVVGDGWWAPRLRERAAELGVADRVRFHGHVDERTKHELLAAAWLHLCPSVKEGWGIVITEAAGHGVPTVAYRSAGGVRDSVLDGRTGLLVDDLDGMVAAVDGLLGDPSVRGALGTAAAREAARHTWAESIGGFAAVLSRVTGAAPARDAAHGPGSALTVVDLGDRLALRRGLVGVQRRARGEHGRDPENCSESHRDDYPSDRLHALSRLPRFRRAQTVTRSAALDNASDRNPNPPVTPVVTTAAATTATSATPCAPSTAATAAGAAEDGATAPGTRSRTSQ
;
A
#
# COMPACT_ATOMS: atom_id res chain seq x y z
N MET A 1 24.86 8.76 -34.55
CA MET A 1 24.21 8.12 -33.40
C MET A 1 23.12 9.04 -32.91
N PRO A 2 21.87 8.60 -32.73
CA PRO A 2 20.84 9.47 -32.17
C PRO A 2 21.31 9.92 -30.78
N LYS A 3 21.26 11.23 -30.53
CA LYS A 3 21.58 11.83 -29.25
C LYS A 3 20.77 11.09 -28.20
N ALA A 4 21.41 10.42 -27.22
CA ALA A 4 20.72 9.75 -26.14
C ALA A 4 19.71 10.73 -25.55
N ALA A 5 18.45 10.34 -25.54
CA ALA A 5 17.38 11.18 -25.00
C ALA A 5 17.78 11.62 -23.58
N SER A 6 17.98 12.92 -23.39
CA SER A 6 18.39 13.45 -22.09
C SER A 6 17.28 13.18 -21.06
N THR A 7 17.67 12.77 -19.87
CA THR A 7 16.76 12.48 -18.75
C THR A 7 16.86 13.60 -17.73
N ASP A 8 15.74 14.18 -17.32
CA ASP A 8 15.72 15.20 -16.26
C ASP A 8 15.63 14.54 -14.87
N VAL A 9 14.77 13.53 -14.73
CA VAL A 9 14.59 12.79 -13.48
C VAL A 9 14.73 11.29 -13.72
N LEU A 10 15.62 10.64 -12.99
CA LEU A 10 15.81 9.19 -13.01
C LEU A 10 15.28 8.59 -11.70
N PHE A 11 14.26 7.75 -11.81
CA PHE A 11 13.82 6.88 -10.71
C PHE A 11 14.59 5.56 -10.79
N LEU A 12 15.18 5.16 -9.68
CA LEU A 12 15.77 3.85 -9.46
C LEU A 12 14.86 3.07 -8.53
N ASN A 13 14.17 2.08 -9.04
CA ASN A 13 13.29 1.21 -8.26
C ASN A 13 13.58 -0.25 -8.57
N TRP A 14 13.32 -1.11 -7.62
CA TRP A 14 13.55 -2.53 -7.82
C TRP A 14 12.56 -3.15 -8.81
N ARG A 15 11.30 -2.72 -8.77
CA ARG A 15 10.18 -3.21 -9.60
C ARG A 15 9.42 -2.04 -10.22
N ASP A 16 8.68 -2.34 -11.27
CA ASP A 16 7.66 -1.44 -11.81
C ASP A 16 6.23 -1.91 -11.47
N ALA A 17 5.22 -1.16 -11.90
CA ALA A 17 3.83 -1.47 -11.61
C ALA A 17 3.32 -2.72 -12.35
N THR A 18 4.01 -3.17 -13.41
CA THR A 18 3.63 -4.37 -14.18
C THR A 18 4.30 -5.64 -13.67
N HIS A 19 5.19 -5.52 -12.68
CA HIS A 19 5.83 -6.68 -12.07
C HIS A 19 4.80 -7.53 -11.33
N PRO A 20 4.80 -8.88 -11.46
CA PRO A 20 3.82 -9.76 -10.79
C PRO A 20 3.73 -9.58 -9.27
N GLU A 21 4.85 -9.19 -8.64
CA GLU A 21 4.90 -8.86 -7.22
C GLU A 21 4.78 -7.35 -6.94
N GLY A 22 4.35 -6.55 -7.91
CA GLY A 22 4.10 -5.12 -7.75
C GLY A 22 3.00 -4.85 -6.72
N GLY A 23 3.00 -3.65 -6.14
CA GLY A 23 2.02 -3.26 -5.13
C GLY A 23 1.86 -1.75 -5.03
N GLY A 24 1.40 -1.28 -3.88
CA GLY A 24 1.13 0.14 -3.66
C GLY A 24 2.37 1.04 -3.81
N SER A 25 3.56 0.56 -3.46
CA SER A 25 4.82 1.30 -3.64
C SER A 25 5.15 1.55 -5.11
N GLU A 26 4.97 0.53 -5.95
CA GLU A 26 5.21 0.63 -7.38
C GLU A 26 4.17 1.53 -8.05
N ARG A 27 2.90 1.43 -7.63
CA ARG A 27 1.82 2.34 -8.10
C ARG A 27 2.13 3.80 -7.75
N TYR A 28 2.59 4.08 -6.52
CA TYR A 28 3.00 5.43 -6.12
C TYR A 28 4.11 5.98 -7.00
N VAL A 29 5.17 5.20 -7.21
CA VAL A 29 6.31 5.61 -8.05
C VAL A 29 5.85 5.91 -9.48
N HIS A 30 5.01 5.05 -10.08
CA HIS A 30 4.47 5.27 -11.42
C HIS A 30 3.61 6.52 -11.51
N ARG A 31 2.65 6.72 -10.60
CA ARG A 31 1.76 7.89 -10.60
C ARG A 31 2.53 9.21 -10.44
N VAL A 32 3.52 9.22 -9.54
CA VAL A 32 4.38 10.40 -9.37
C VAL A 32 5.23 10.64 -10.62
N ALA A 33 5.81 9.60 -11.19
CA ALA A 33 6.63 9.70 -12.40
C ALA A 33 5.81 10.21 -13.61
N GLU A 34 4.60 9.67 -13.84
CA GLU A 34 3.66 10.09 -14.88
C GLU A 34 3.22 11.54 -14.68
N GLY A 35 2.88 11.94 -13.46
CA GLY A 35 2.53 13.32 -13.14
C GLY A 35 3.67 14.29 -13.41
N LEU A 36 4.91 13.92 -13.07
CA LEU A 36 6.10 14.72 -13.38
C LEU A 36 6.35 14.77 -14.89
N ALA A 37 6.14 13.67 -15.62
CA ALA A 37 6.26 13.66 -17.08
C ALA A 37 5.19 14.57 -17.74
N ALA A 38 3.98 14.60 -17.22
CA ALA A 38 2.92 15.48 -17.69
C ALA A 38 3.24 16.97 -17.53
N THR A 39 4.17 17.34 -16.62
CA THR A 39 4.68 18.73 -16.51
C THR A 39 5.79 19.06 -17.54
N GLY A 40 6.08 18.14 -18.47
CA GLY A 40 7.11 18.33 -19.50
C GLY A 40 8.51 17.87 -19.09
N LEU A 41 8.68 17.26 -17.91
CA LEU A 41 9.96 16.67 -17.51
C LEU A 41 10.18 15.33 -18.23
N ARG A 42 11.40 15.06 -18.67
CA ARG A 42 11.80 13.77 -19.24
C ARG A 42 12.13 12.82 -18.11
N VAL A 43 11.17 11.98 -17.78
CA VAL A 43 11.28 11.03 -16.67
C VAL A 43 11.67 9.65 -17.18
N THR A 44 12.66 9.04 -16.55
CA THR A 44 13.06 7.65 -16.77
C THR A 44 12.90 6.86 -15.48
N LEU A 45 12.25 5.71 -15.53
CA LEU A 45 12.17 4.73 -14.46
C LEU A 45 13.03 3.53 -14.83
N LEU A 46 14.03 3.21 -14.01
CA LEU A 46 14.82 1.99 -14.16
C LEU A 46 14.40 0.97 -13.09
N CYS A 47 14.16 -0.25 -13.54
CA CYS A 47 13.82 -1.38 -12.67
C CYS A 47 14.42 -2.70 -13.17
N ALA A 48 14.27 -3.77 -12.40
CA ALA A 48 14.67 -5.12 -12.81
C ALA A 48 13.79 -5.62 -13.96
N ALA A 49 14.40 -6.44 -14.84
CA ALA A 49 13.66 -7.17 -15.86
C ALA A 49 12.84 -8.30 -15.22
N HIS A 50 11.64 -8.50 -15.73
CA HIS A 50 10.72 -9.55 -15.24
C HIS A 50 9.87 -10.13 -16.39
N GLY A 51 9.53 -11.41 -16.30
CA GLY A 51 8.65 -12.10 -17.24
C GLY A 51 9.03 -11.83 -18.70
N ARG A 52 8.02 -11.55 -19.53
CA ARG A 52 8.16 -11.18 -20.96
C ARG A 52 8.03 -9.68 -21.21
N ALA A 53 8.06 -8.85 -20.15
CA ALA A 53 7.95 -7.40 -20.30
C ALA A 53 9.09 -6.84 -21.18
N PRO A 54 8.80 -5.88 -22.08
CA PRO A 54 9.82 -5.26 -22.94
C PRO A 54 10.96 -4.65 -22.13
N ARG A 55 12.19 -4.74 -22.64
CA ARG A 55 13.35 -4.14 -21.96
C ARG A 55 13.28 -2.62 -21.88
N GLU A 56 12.51 -2.02 -22.76
CA GLU A 56 12.27 -0.59 -22.81
C GLU A 56 10.89 -0.33 -23.38
N GLU A 57 10.13 0.55 -22.75
CA GLU A 57 8.83 1.02 -23.23
C GLU A 57 8.51 2.40 -22.67
N TRP A 58 7.48 3.03 -23.23
CA TRP A 58 6.92 4.29 -22.73
C TRP A 58 5.54 4.05 -22.15
N VAL A 59 5.35 4.42 -20.88
CA VAL A 59 4.08 4.29 -20.16
C VAL A 59 3.76 5.63 -19.53
N GLY A 60 2.61 6.23 -19.87
CA GLY A 60 2.19 7.52 -19.30
C GLY A 60 3.21 8.66 -19.46
N GLY A 61 3.98 8.67 -20.58
CA GLY A 61 5.05 9.65 -20.79
C GLY A 61 6.35 9.36 -20.04
N VAL A 62 6.44 8.25 -19.32
CA VAL A 62 7.65 7.79 -18.61
C VAL A 62 8.38 6.75 -19.44
N ARG A 63 9.68 6.92 -19.60
CA ARG A 63 10.55 5.91 -20.20
C ARG A 63 10.89 4.84 -19.18
N VAL A 64 10.37 3.63 -19.32
CA VAL A 64 10.63 2.49 -18.45
C VAL A 64 11.79 1.66 -19.01
N LEU A 65 12.88 1.54 -18.24
CA LEU A 65 14.05 0.75 -18.58
C LEU A 65 14.15 -0.46 -17.66
N ARG A 66 13.96 -1.66 -18.18
CA ARG A 66 14.10 -2.91 -17.42
C ARG A 66 15.48 -3.52 -17.69
N ARG A 67 16.33 -3.54 -16.67
CA ARG A 67 17.72 -3.99 -16.76
C ARG A 67 18.10 -4.86 -15.58
N GLY A 68 18.83 -5.94 -15.87
CA GLY A 68 19.28 -6.88 -14.84
C GLY A 68 18.12 -7.69 -14.24
N GLY A 69 18.45 -8.50 -13.23
CA GLY A 69 17.49 -9.25 -12.41
C GLY A 69 17.49 -8.73 -10.99
N ARG A 70 17.01 -9.57 -10.06
CA ARG A 70 16.78 -9.23 -8.65
C ARG A 70 17.97 -8.56 -7.95
N LEU A 71 19.21 -9.01 -8.20
CA LEU A 71 20.42 -8.44 -7.60
C LEU A 71 21.20 -7.55 -8.56
N THR A 72 21.17 -7.86 -9.84
CA THR A 72 21.96 -7.13 -10.85
C THR A 72 21.31 -5.82 -11.28
N VAL A 73 20.08 -5.53 -10.90
CA VAL A 73 19.43 -4.23 -11.13
C VAL A 73 20.22 -3.07 -10.48
N TYR A 74 20.83 -3.28 -9.32
CA TYR A 74 21.61 -2.27 -8.60
C TYR A 74 22.81 -1.75 -9.42
N PRO A 75 23.77 -2.59 -9.86
CA PRO A 75 24.87 -2.12 -10.72
C PRO A 75 24.37 -1.57 -12.05
N HIS A 76 23.31 -2.12 -12.66
CA HIS A 76 22.72 -1.54 -13.86
C HIS A 76 22.14 -0.14 -13.60
N GLY A 77 21.50 0.07 -12.45
CA GLY A 77 20.98 1.37 -12.02
C GLY A 77 22.09 2.41 -11.92
N LEU A 78 23.19 2.08 -11.23
CA LEU A 78 24.34 2.96 -11.10
C LEU A 78 25.02 3.25 -12.46
N LEU A 79 25.14 2.25 -13.34
CA LEU A 79 25.67 2.42 -14.68
C LEU A 79 24.79 3.37 -15.52
N GLN A 80 23.46 3.21 -15.47
CA GLN A 80 22.55 4.09 -16.18
C GLN A 80 22.55 5.51 -15.59
N LEU A 81 22.68 5.67 -14.28
CA LEU A 81 22.84 6.97 -13.65
C LEU A 81 24.06 7.72 -14.17
N VAL A 82 25.21 7.03 -14.30
CA VAL A 82 26.44 7.62 -14.88
C VAL A 82 26.26 7.97 -16.37
N ARG A 83 25.55 7.13 -17.14
CA ARG A 83 25.32 7.33 -18.58
C ARG A 83 24.31 8.44 -18.87
N LEU A 84 23.18 8.46 -18.18
CA LEU A 84 22.07 9.38 -18.43
C LEU A 84 22.32 10.77 -17.85
N ARG A 85 23.13 10.88 -16.80
CA ARG A 85 23.47 12.14 -16.11
C ARG A 85 22.23 13.00 -15.84
N PRO A 86 21.21 12.48 -15.12
CA PRO A 86 19.97 13.19 -14.89
C PRO A 86 20.19 14.43 -14.02
N ARG A 87 19.25 15.38 -14.05
CA ARG A 87 19.28 16.57 -13.19
C ARG A 87 18.92 16.22 -11.73
N ALA A 88 18.09 15.19 -11.53
CA ALA A 88 17.77 14.63 -10.22
C ALA A 88 17.65 13.10 -10.28
N VAL A 89 17.96 12.46 -9.16
CA VAL A 89 17.79 11.02 -8.95
C VAL A 89 16.82 10.78 -7.82
N VAL A 90 15.88 9.89 -8.02
CA VAL A 90 15.00 9.35 -6.98
C VAL A 90 15.42 7.91 -6.72
N ASP A 91 16.07 7.67 -5.59
CA ASP A 91 16.51 6.34 -5.15
C ASP A 91 15.42 5.77 -4.24
N VAL A 92 14.68 4.79 -4.77
CA VAL A 92 13.58 4.15 -4.03
C VAL A 92 14.15 3.04 -3.16
N GLN A 93 14.18 3.28 -1.86
CA GLN A 93 14.70 2.34 -0.88
C GLN A 93 13.61 1.35 -0.48
N ASN A 94 13.64 0.17 -1.08
CA ASN A 94 12.81 -0.98 -0.71
C ASN A 94 13.67 -2.01 0.06
N GLY A 95 14.07 -1.63 1.28
CA GLY A 95 15.03 -2.36 2.11
C GLY A 95 16.48 -1.99 1.79
N VAL A 96 17.03 -2.46 0.66
CA VAL A 96 18.38 -2.09 0.20
C VAL A 96 18.30 -0.94 -0.80
N PRO A 97 19.02 0.18 -0.57
CA PRO A 97 19.10 1.29 -1.52
C PRO A 97 20.06 0.98 -2.69
N PHE A 98 19.92 1.73 -3.80
CA PHE A 98 20.81 1.58 -4.95
C PHE A 98 22.23 2.07 -4.73
N GLY A 99 22.44 2.93 -3.72
CA GLY A 99 23.76 3.53 -3.50
C GLY A 99 24.06 4.71 -4.42
N SER A 100 23.04 5.34 -4.97
CA SER A 100 23.16 6.42 -5.94
C SER A 100 24.08 7.58 -5.52
N PRO A 101 24.21 7.99 -4.23
CA PRO A 101 25.15 9.05 -3.83
C PRO A 101 26.62 8.76 -4.13
N LEU A 102 26.99 7.49 -4.35
CA LEU A 102 28.38 7.11 -4.67
C LEU A 102 28.81 7.59 -6.07
N VAL A 103 27.87 7.72 -7.00
CA VAL A 103 28.15 8.04 -8.41
C VAL A 103 27.34 9.22 -8.93
N ALA A 104 26.31 9.68 -8.21
CA ALA A 104 25.50 10.79 -8.65
C ALA A 104 26.28 12.11 -8.61
N ARG A 105 26.17 12.87 -9.71
CA ARG A 105 26.67 14.25 -9.83
C ARG A 105 25.56 15.29 -9.63
N SER A 106 24.35 14.85 -9.47
CA SER A 106 23.12 15.62 -9.31
C SER A 106 22.51 15.39 -7.94
N GLY A 107 21.45 16.12 -7.61
CA GLY A 107 20.74 15.97 -6.35
C GLY A 107 20.04 14.61 -6.25
N VAL A 108 20.17 13.97 -5.09
CA VAL A 108 19.54 12.68 -4.80
C VAL A 108 18.43 12.88 -3.77
N VAL A 109 17.25 12.33 -4.08
CA VAL A 109 16.10 12.17 -3.19
C VAL A 109 15.95 10.69 -2.88
N VAL A 110 15.85 10.33 -1.61
CA VAL A 110 15.57 8.96 -1.17
C VAL A 110 14.08 8.84 -0.90
N LEU A 111 13.41 7.93 -1.60
CA LEU A 111 12.00 7.62 -1.35
C LEU A 111 11.89 6.37 -0.50
N VAL A 112 11.27 6.49 0.69
CA VAL A 112 11.08 5.39 1.63
C VAL A 112 9.59 5.22 1.93
N HIS A 113 9.01 4.12 1.48
CA HIS A 113 7.60 3.82 1.76
C HIS A 113 7.39 3.36 3.21
N HIS A 114 8.26 2.53 3.73
CA HIS A 114 8.31 2.08 5.14
C HIS A 114 9.67 1.49 5.46
N VAL A 115 9.96 1.37 6.73
CA VAL A 115 11.16 0.69 7.25
C VAL A 115 10.85 -0.80 7.39
N HIS A 116 11.74 -1.68 6.90
CA HIS A 116 11.49 -3.12 6.74
C HIS A 116 11.92 -3.99 7.94
N ARG A 117 12.06 -3.41 9.13
CA ARG A 117 12.61 -4.08 10.32
C ARG A 117 12.02 -5.47 10.57
N GLU A 118 10.70 -5.55 10.61
CA GLU A 118 9.96 -6.79 10.89
C GLU A 118 9.99 -7.74 9.68
N GLN A 119 9.90 -7.19 8.48
CA GLN A 119 9.82 -7.94 7.24
C GLN A 119 11.14 -8.67 6.91
N TRP A 120 12.29 -8.09 7.23
CA TRP A 120 13.57 -8.73 7.04
C TRP A 120 13.63 -10.09 7.71
N ARG A 121 13.18 -10.20 8.96
CA ARG A 121 13.17 -11.47 9.70
C ARG A 121 12.14 -12.46 9.18
N ILE A 122 10.94 -11.97 8.83
CA ILE A 122 9.84 -12.81 8.34
C ILE A 122 10.19 -13.45 6.99
N LEU A 123 10.81 -12.68 6.07
CA LEU A 123 11.05 -13.12 4.70
C LEU A 123 12.39 -13.84 4.51
N PHE A 124 13.44 -13.48 5.27
CA PHE A 124 14.80 -13.92 5.03
C PHE A 124 15.47 -14.60 6.23
N GLY A 125 14.70 -14.82 7.31
CA GLY A 125 15.21 -15.45 8.52
C GLY A 125 16.21 -14.58 9.31
N ARG A 126 16.91 -15.20 10.27
CA ARG A 126 17.72 -14.45 11.26
C ARG A 126 19.01 -13.88 10.67
N VAL A 127 19.75 -14.65 9.87
CA VAL A 127 21.08 -14.25 9.37
C VAL A 127 20.97 -13.26 8.22
N VAL A 128 20.33 -13.65 7.11
CA VAL A 128 20.17 -12.77 5.94
C VAL A 128 19.31 -11.56 6.27
N GLY A 129 18.24 -11.77 7.05
CA GLY A 129 17.41 -10.68 7.54
C GLY A 129 18.16 -9.73 8.47
N GLY A 130 19.10 -10.24 9.29
CA GLY A 130 19.96 -9.43 10.14
C GLY A 130 20.91 -8.55 9.32
N LEU A 131 21.53 -9.10 8.27
CA LEU A 131 22.38 -8.33 7.34
C LEU A 131 21.57 -7.26 6.60
N GLY A 132 20.39 -7.60 6.07
CA GLY A 132 19.51 -6.65 5.41
C GLY A 132 19.10 -5.51 6.33
N TRP A 133 18.75 -5.82 7.57
CA TRP A 133 18.43 -4.81 8.58
C TRP A 133 19.63 -3.94 8.94
N TRP A 134 20.83 -4.49 9.04
CA TRP A 134 22.05 -3.72 9.27
C TRP A 134 22.33 -2.75 8.11
N LEU A 135 22.18 -3.19 6.87
CA LEU A 135 22.31 -2.35 5.68
C LEU A 135 21.29 -1.19 5.72
N GLU A 136 20.02 -1.50 5.96
CA GLU A 136 18.95 -0.51 5.97
C GLU A 136 19.06 0.47 7.15
N SER A 137 19.42 -0.03 8.36
CA SER A 137 19.38 0.76 9.59
C SER A 137 20.67 1.52 9.90
N ARG A 138 21.81 1.03 9.40
CA ARG A 138 23.14 1.60 9.75
C ARG A 138 23.88 2.16 8.55
N VAL A 139 23.89 1.42 7.43
CA VAL A 139 24.66 1.83 6.24
C VAL A 139 23.92 2.89 5.46
N ALA A 140 22.64 2.66 5.14
CA ALA A 140 21.85 3.58 4.33
C ALA A 140 21.78 5.01 4.93
N PRO A 141 21.44 5.25 6.23
CA PRO A 141 21.37 6.60 6.77
C PRO A 141 22.71 7.37 6.71
N ARG A 142 23.85 6.64 6.79
CA ARG A 142 25.17 7.23 6.67
C ARG A 142 25.55 7.56 5.24
N LEU A 143 25.25 6.65 4.30
CA LEU A 143 25.51 6.84 2.88
C LEU A 143 24.73 8.03 2.32
N TYR A 144 23.46 8.15 2.71
CA TYR A 144 22.53 9.19 2.27
C TYR A 144 22.48 10.39 3.22
N ARG A 145 23.51 10.61 4.04
CA ARG A 145 23.56 11.69 5.07
C ARG A 145 23.38 13.11 4.52
N ARG A 146 23.63 13.31 3.23
CA ARG A 146 23.48 14.62 2.54
C ARG A 146 22.23 14.72 1.69
N CYS A 147 21.47 13.62 1.55
CA CYS A 147 20.29 13.55 0.70
C CYS A 147 19.03 14.00 1.44
N ARG A 148 18.04 14.44 0.69
CA ARG A 148 16.68 14.62 1.18
C ARG A 148 15.92 13.31 1.10
N TYR A 149 15.00 13.14 2.03
CA TYR A 149 14.14 11.98 2.12
C TYR A 149 12.69 12.38 1.85
N VAL A 150 11.99 11.54 1.11
CA VAL A 150 10.53 11.58 0.97
C VAL A 150 9.99 10.30 1.57
N THR A 151 8.95 10.41 2.36
CA THR A 151 8.20 9.27 2.89
C THR A 151 6.70 9.53 2.80
N VAL A 152 5.92 8.46 2.88
CA VAL A 152 4.48 8.53 2.62
C VAL A 152 3.63 8.74 3.87
N SER A 153 4.26 8.68 5.06
CA SER A 153 3.53 8.84 6.33
C SER A 153 4.38 9.49 7.42
N PRO A 154 3.77 10.21 8.38
CA PRO A 154 4.43 10.69 9.59
C PRO A 154 5.08 9.57 10.40
N SER A 155 4.41 8.42 10.53
CA SER A 155 4.95 7.25 11.23
C SER A 155 6.26 6.76 10.63
N THR A 156 6.36 6.66 9.29
CA THR A 156 7.61 6.29 8.62
C THR A 156 8.68 7.37 8.79
N ALA A 157 8.28 8.65 8.82
CA ALA A 157 9.23 9.75 9.09
C ALA A 157 9.83 9.63 10.50
N ASP A 158 9.03 9.29 11.51
CA ASP A 158 9.50 9.10 12.88
C ASP A 158 10.44 7.89 12.99
N GLU A 159 10.15 6.81 12.27
CA GLU A 159 11.06 5.65 12.16
C GLU A 159 12.41 6.04 11.55
N LEU A 160 12.41 6.82 10.46
CA LEU A 160 13.65 7.32 9.83
C LEU A 160 14.44 8.21 10.79
N VAL A 161 13.77 9.05 11.59
CA VAL A 161 14.42 9.83 12.65
C VAL A 161 15.08 8.91 13.69
N GLY A 162 14.41 7.84 14.09
CA GLY A 162 14.95 6.80 14.96
C GLY A 162 16.18 6.07 14.39
N LEU A 163 16.32 6.06 13.04
CA LEU A 163 17.52 5.55 12.35
C LEU A 163 18.61 6.60 12.16
N GLY A 164 18.44 7.82 12.67
CA GLY A 164 19.44 8.90 12.63
C GLY A 164 19.30 9.86 11.42
N VAL A 165 18.21 9.79 10.67
CA VAL A 165 17.93 10.77 9.62
C VAL A 165 17.40 12.05 10.26
N ALA A 166 18.06 13.19 10.04
CA ALA A 166 17.62 14.46 10.60
C ALA A 166 16.24 14.86 10.09
N ARG A 167 15.30 15.21 10.98
CA ARG A 167 13.90 15.55 10.66
C ARG A 167 13.77 16.59 9.54
N ARG A 168 14.59 17.64 9.53
CA ARG A 168 14.60 18.70 8.50
C ARG A 168 14.91 18.20 7.08
N ARG A 169 15.42 17.00 6.94
CA ARG A 169 15.69 16.37 5.63
C ARG A 169 14.55 15.49 5.15
N ILE A 170 13.54 15.23 5.97
CA ILE A 170 12.42 14.35 5.65
C ILE A 170 11.20 15.20 5.30
N THR A 171 10.63 14.94 4.14
CA THR A 171 9.35 15.51 3.71
C THR A 171 8.35 14.37 3.62
N VAL A 172 7.17 14.54 4.23
CA VAL A 172 6.07 13.60 4.11
C VAL A 172 5.22 13.99 2.91
N VAL A 173 5.09 13.09 1.95
CA VAL A 173 4.24 13.22 0.77
C VAL A 173 3.31 12.00 0.73
N PRO A 174 2.09 12.11 1.27
CA PRO A 174 1.17 10.98 1.37
C PRO A 174 0.83 10.37 0.01
N ASN A 175 0.37 9.13 0.03
CA ASN A 175 -0.15 8.48 -1.17
C ASN A 175 -1.44 9.17 -1.61
N GLY A 176 -1.52 9.49 -2.88
CA GLY A 176 -2.79 9.82 -3.52
C GLY A 176 -3.62 8.56 -3.74
N ARG A 177 -4.89 8.77 -4.00
CA ARG A 177 -5.80 7.75 -4.51
C ARG A 177 -6.41 8.19 -5.82
N ASP A 178 -6.82 7.22 -6.64
CA ASP A 178 -7.64 7.52 -7.82
C ASP A 178 -9.06 7.91 -7.37
N ALA A 179 -9.77 8.63 -8.22
CA ALA A 179 -11.18 8.90 -7.99
C ALA A 179 -11.92 7.57 -7.81
N THR A 180 -12.79 7.52 -6.80
CA THR A 180 -13.65 6.34 -6.61
C THR A 180 -14.62 6.26 -7.78
N PRO A 181 -14.59 5.21 -8.60
CA PRO A 181 -15.56 5.07 -9.68
C PRO A 181 -16.96 4.85 -9.10
N ALA A 182 -17.96 5.35 -9.80
CA ALA A 182 -19.33 4.93 -9.55
C ALA A 182 -19.46 3.45 -9.92
N VAL A 183 -20.02 2.66 -9.02
CA VAL A 183 -20.34 1.26 -9.25
C VAL A 183 -21.82 1.04 -8.99
N ASP A 184 -22.44 0.17 -9.77
CA ASP A 184 -23.86 -0.13 -9.63
C ASP A 184 -24.17 -1.04 -8.43
N THR A 185 -23.12 -1.54 -7.77
CA THR A 185 -23.21 -2.42 -6.61
C THR A 185 -23.40 -1.59 -5.34
N GLY A 186 -24.51 -1.76 -4.67
CA GLY A 186 -24.71 -1.23 -3.31
C GLY A 186 -24.06 -2.12 -2.24
N THR A 187 -24.15 -1.69 -0.98
CA THR A 187 -23.74 -2.51 0.17
C THR A 187 -24.53 -3.82 0.19
N ASP A 188 -23.84 -4.95 0.37
CA ASP A 188 -24.48 -6.27 0.47
C ASP A 188 -25.48 -6.28 1.63
N PRO A 189 -26.68 -6.86 1.49
CA PRO A 189 -27.63 -6.98 2.59
C PRO A 189 -27.12 -7.87 3.73
N HIS A 190 -26.18 -8.77 3.44
CA HIS A 190 -25.55 -9.65 4.44
C HIS A 190 -24.18 -9.11 4.89
N PRO A 191 -23.76 -9.37 6.14
CA PRO A 191 -22.47 -8.93 6.64
C PRO A 191 -21.30 -9.45 5.80
N ARG A 192 -20.54 -8.54 5.19
CA ARG A 192 -19.42 -8.84 4.32
C ARG A 192 -18.16 -8.10 4.77
N LEU A 193 -17.11 -8.84 5.03
CA LEU A 193 -15.78 -8.32 5.28
C LEU A 193 -14.96 -8.41 3.99
N VAL A 194 -14.02 -7.49 3.81
CA VAL A 194 -13.07 -7.54 2.70
C VAL A 194 -11.64 -7.36 3.20
N VAL A 195 -10.71 -8.14 2.64
CA VAL A 195 -9.26 -7.94 2.72
C VAL A 195 -8.75 -7.74 1.31
N LEU A 196 -7.96 -6.70 1.09
CA LEU A 196 -7.40 -6.38 -0.22
C LEU A 196 -5.87 -6.28 -0.14
N GLY A 197 -5.16 -6.99 -1.03
CA GLY A 197 -3.71 -6.86 -1.16
C GLY A 197 -3.00 -8.14 -1.56
N ARG A 198 -1.67 -8.09 -1.60
CA ARG A 198 -0.85 -9.27 -1.88
C ARG A 198 -0.95 -10.29 -0.76
N LEU A 199 -1.11 -11.55 -1.11
CA LEU A 199 -1.20 -12.64 -0.14
C LEU A 199 0.21 -13.13 0.24
N VAL A 200 0.75 -12.50 1.29
CA VAL A 200 2.09 -12.76 1.84
C VAL A 200 2.04 -12.74 3.38
N PRO A 201 2.95 -13.44 4.09
CA PRO A 201 2.85 -13.65 5.54
C PRO A 201 2.68 -12.38 6.38
N HIS A 202 3.37 -11.28 6.02
CA HIS A 202 3.30 -10.06 6.79
C HIS A 202 1.97 -9.28 6.66
N LYS A 203 1.09 -9.70 5.74
CA LYS A 203 -0.29 -9.19 5.64
C LYS A 203 -1.25 -9.87 6.61
N ARG A 204 -0.87 -11.00 7.19
CA ARG A 204 -1.63 -11.74 8.22
C ARG A 204 -3.11 -11.95 7.88
N VAL A 205 -3.39 -12.30 6.64
CA VAL A 205 -4.78 -12.55 6.18
C VAL A 205 -5.43 -13.68 6.99
N GLU A 206 -4.64 -14.57 7.59
CA GLU A 206 -5.06 -15.60 8.54
C GLU A 206 -5.92 -15.03 9.67
N HIS A 207 -5.58 -13.82 10.16
CA HIS A 207 -6.33 -13.19 11.26
C HIS A 207 -7.74 -12.77 10.81
N ALA A 208 -7.91 -12.34 9.55
CA ALA A 208 -9.24 -12.05 9.02
C ALA A 208 -10.09 -13.33 8.87
N ILE A 209 -9.49 -14.45 8.47
CA ILE A 209 -10.14 -15.76 8.43
C ILE A 209 -10.54 -16.21 9.84
N GLU A 210 -9.66 -15.97 10.83
CA GLU A 210 -9.90 -16.30 12.23
C GLU A 210 -11.02 -15.45 12.86
N VAL A 211 -11.16 -14.19 12.46
CA VAL A 211 -12.32 -13.35 12.82
C VAL A 211 -13.62 -14.02 12.38
N VAL A 212 -13.72 -14.49 11.14
CA VAL A 212 -14.91 -15.20 10.64
C VAL A 212 -15.16 -16.47 11.44
N ALA A 213 -14.11 -17.24 11.73
CA ALA A 213 -14.23 -18.48 12.48
C ALA A 213 -14.75 -18.27 13.90
N ARG A 214 -14.28 -17.23 14.59
CA ARG A 214 -14.71 -16.91 15.95
C ARG A 214 -16.13 -16.34 16.01
N LEU A 215 -16.55 -15.64 14.96
CA LEU A 215 -17.89 -15.03 14.91
C LEU A 215 -18.97 -15.95 14.31
N ARG A 216 -18.61 -17.08 13.71
CA ARG A 216 -19.53 -17.94 12.97
C ARG A 216 -20.77 -18.42 13.77
N GLY A 217 -20.64 -18.56 15.10
CA GLY A 217 -21.70 -19.08 15.97
C GLY A 217 -22.90 -18.14 16.09
N HIS A 218 -22.64 -16.83 16.16
CA HIS A 218 -23.70 -15.82 16.33
C HIS A 218 -23.82 -14.84 15.15
N ARG A 219 -22.95 -14.99 14.12
CA ARG A 219 -23.02 -14.29 12.84
C ARG A 219 -23.01 -15.31 11.69
N PRO A 220 -24.07 -16.12 11.52
CA PRO A 220 -24.09 -17.23 10.57
C PRO A 220 -23.94 -16.76 9.11
N ASP A 221 -24.37 -15.54 8.79
CA ASP A 221 -24.32 -14.98 7.42
C ASP A 221 -23.03 -14.20 7.11
N LEU A 222 -22.10 -14.11 8.08
CA LEU A 222 -20.85 -13.40 7.89
C LEU A 222 -19.98 -14.07 6.83
N ARG A 223 -19.51 -13.29 5.85
CA ARG A 223 -18.63 -13.72 4.76
C ARG A 223 -17.38 -12.84 4.70
N LEU A 224 -16.32 -13.40 4.13
CA LEU A 224 -15.04 -12.72 3.90
C LEU A 224 -14.64 -12.85 2.44
N ASP A 225 -14.44 -11.72 1.76
CA ASP A 225 -13.82 -11.65 0.46
C ASP A 225 -12.32 -11.36 0.62
N VAL A 226 -11.48 -12.25 0.09
CA VAL A 226 -10.03 -12.09 0.02
C VAL A 226 -9.67 -11.74 -1.42
N VAL A 227 -9.30 -10.47 -1.63
CA VAL A 227 -9.03 -9.91 -2.96
C VAL A 227 -7.52 -9.70 -3.12
N GLY A 228 -6.96 -10.32 -4.13
CA GLY A 228 -5.55 -10.31 -4.43
C GLY A 228 -4.95 -11.70 -4.49
N ASP A 229 -3.67 -11.77 -4.87
CA ASP A 229 -2.96 -13.03 -5.04
C ASP A 229 -1.57 -12.97 -4.41
N GLY A 230 -0.92 -14.13 -4.30
CA GLY A 230 0.42 -14.28 -3.75
C GLY A 230 0.74 -15.70 -3.37
N TRP A 231 2.03 -15.98 -3.19
CA TRP A 231 2.53 -17.32 -2.90
C TRP A 231 2.03 -17.93 -1.56
N TRP A 232 1.43 -17.10 -0.70
CA TRP A 232 0.84 -17.51 0.58
C TRP A 232 -0.64 -17.96 0.45
N ALA A 233 -1.27 -17.80 -0.73
CA ALA A 233 -2.67 -18.15 -0.95
C ALA A 233 -3.03 -19.60 -0.62
N PRO A 234 -2.21 -20.63 -0.96
CA PRO A 234 -2.51 -22.02 -0.58
C PRO A 234 -2.65 -22.18 0.93
N ARG A 235 -1.72 -21.61 1.71
CA ARG A 235 -1.73 -21.69 3.19
C ARG A 235 -2.97 -21.02 3.79
N LEU A 236 -3.45 -19.93 3.19
CA LEU A 236 -4.68 -19.27 3.63
C LEU A 236 -5.93 -20.14 3.39
N ARG A 237 -5.99 -20.84 2.26
CA ARG A 237 -7.08 -21.79 1.98
C ARG A 237 -7.07 -22.97 2.95
N GLU A 238 -5.90 -23.53 3.23
CA GLU A 238 -5.71 -24.55 4.27
C GLU A 238 -6.20 -24.03 5.62
N ARG A 239 -5.83 -22.80 6.00
CA ARG A 239 -6.26 -22.20 7.26
C ARG A 239 -7.78 -22.05 7.36
N ALA A 240 -8.44 -21.64 6.27
CA ALA A 240 -9.90 -21.55 6.23
C ALA A 240 -10.57 -22.93 6.40
N ALA A 241 -10.00 -23.99 5.82
CA ALA A 241 -10.46 -25.36 5.98
C ALA A 241 -10.22 -25.88 7.40
N GLU A 242 -9.01 -25.68 7.97
CA GLU A 242 -8.66 -26.04 9.35
C GLU A 242 -9.66 -25.45 10.36
N LEU A 243 -10.08 -24.19 10.12
CA LEU A 243 -11.01 -23.49 10.99
C LEU A 243 -12.50 -23.78 10.68
N GLY A 244 -12.78 -24.59 9.67
CA GLY A 244 -14.15 -24.96 9.28
C GLY A 244 -14.99 -23.79 8.77
N VAL A 245 -14.36 -22.85 8.02
CA VAL A 245 -15.01 -21.66 7.45
C VAL A 245 -14.72 -21.48 5.95
N ALA A 246 -14.27 -22.53 5.27
CA ALA A 246 -13.94 -22.47 3.85
C ALA A 246 -15.12 -22.04 2.97
N ASP A 247 -16.36 -22.37 3.36
CA ASP A 247 -17.61 -22.00 2.71
C ASP A 247 -17.96 -20.51 2.87
N ARG A 248 -17.33 -19.81 3.83
CA ARG A 248 -17.56 -18.40 4.16
C ARG A 248 -16.44 -17.47 3.70
N VAL A 249 -15.33 -18.02 3.22
CA VAL A 249 -14.16 -17.27 2.76
C VAL A 249 -14.00 -17.45 1.25
N ARG A 250 -14.22 -16.38 0.51
CA ARG A 250 -14.08 -16.37 -0.94
C ARG A 250 -12.75 -15.76 -1.35
N PHE A 251 -11.91 -16.53 -2.04
CA PHE A 251 -10.64 -16.06 -2.61
C PHE A 251 -10.86 -15.69 -4.08
N HIS A 252 -10.77 -14.40 -4.39
CA HIS A 252 -11.01 -13.86 -5.73
C HIS A 252 -9.78 -13.91 -6.63
N GLY A 253 -8.58 -14.08 -6.03
CA GLY A 253 -7.34 -13.93 -6.80
C GLY A 253 -7.10 -12.47 -7.21
N HIS A 254 -6.32 -12.27 -8.26
CA HIS A 254 -6.15 -10.96 -8.86
C HIS A 254 -7.39 -10.62 -9.68
N VAL A 255 -7.98 -9.46 -9.40
CA VAL A 255 -9.17 -8.95 -10.10
C VAL A 255 -8.85 -7.63 -10.79
N ASP A 256 -9.66 -7.27 -11.79
CA ASP A 256 -9.58 -5.95 -12.42
C ASP A 256 -10.05 -4.82 -11.49
N GLU A 257 -9.79 -3.58 -11.88
CA GLU A 257 -10.14 -2.39 -11.08
C GLU A 257 -11.65 -2.30 -10.84
N ARG A 258 -12.49 -2.61 -11.84
CA ARG A 258 -13.95 -2.56 -11.71
C ARG A 258 -14.44 -3.55 -10.65
N THR A 259 -14.07 -4.82 -10.78
CA THR A 259 -14.42 -5.88 -9.82
C THR A 259 -13.92 -5.55 -8.41
N LYS A 260 -12.68 -5.00 -8.30
CA LYS A 260 -12.16 -4.53 -7.02
C LYS A 260 -13.07 -3.51 -6.36
N HIS A 261 -13.50 -2.51 -7.10
CA HIS A 261 -14.36 -1.45 -6.59
C HIS A 261 -15.78 -1.95 -6.27
N GLU A 262 -16.33 -2.89 -7.04
CA GLU A 262 -17.60 -3.56 -6.75
C GLU A 262 -17.54 -4.33 -5.42
N LEU A 263 -16.46 -5.10 -5.19
CA LEU A 263 -16.24 -5.84 -3.94
C LEU A 263 -16.06 -4.90 -2.73
N LEU A 264 -15.37 -3.77 -2.92
CA LEU A 264 -15.22 -2.76 -1.89
C LEU A 264 -16.54 -2.09 -1.55
N ALA A 265 -17.36 -1.73 -2.56
CA ALA A 265 -18.66 -1.10 -2.34
C ALA A 265 -19.65 -2.03 -1.64
N ALA A 266 -19.60 -3.33 -1.93
CA ALA A 266 -20.44 -4.35 -1.30
C ALA A 266 -20.04 -4.63 0.17
N ALA A 267 -18.83 -4.31 0.58
CA ALA A 267 -18.33 -4.64 1.90
C ALA A 267 -18.90 -3.76 3.01
N TRP A 268 -19.10 -4.34 4.19
CA TRP A 268 -19.46 -3.62 5.41
C TRP A 268 -18.22 -3.09 6.13
N LEU A 269 -17.13 -3.87 6.14
CA LEU A 269 -15.88 -3.53 6.81
C LEU A 269 -14.69 -3.99 5.96
N HIS A 270 -13.64 -3.20 5.94
CA HIS A 270 -12.32 -3.58 5.45
C HIS A 270 -11.43 -3.98 6.62
N LEU A 271 -10.74 -5.11 6.51
CA LEU A 271 -9.78 -5.56 7.50
C LEU A 271 -8.35 -5.40 6.98
N CYS A 272 -7.49 -4.78 7.78
CA CYS A 272 -6.07 -4.63 7.49
C CYS A 272 -5.22 -5.20 8.64
N PRO A 273 -5.08 -6.54 8.74
CA PRO A 273 -4.36 -7.18 9.85
C PRO A 273 -2.83 -7.20 9.64
N SER A 274 -2.31 -6.33 8.81
CA SER A 274 -0.89 -6.27 8.42
C SER A 274 0.02 -6.03 9.62
N VAL A 275 1.22 -6.65 9.58
CA VAL A 275 2.30 -6.35 10.54
C VAL A 275 2.85 -4.94 10.31
N LYS A 276 2.93 -4.53 9.03
CA LYS A 276 3.53 -3.25 8.63
C LYS A 276 2.95 -2.73 7.34
N GLU A 277 2.63 -1.45 7.34
CA GLU A 277 2.23 -0.67 6.18
C GLU A 277 2.99 0.66 6.16
N GLY A 278 3.29 1.16 4.98
CA GLY A 278 3.80 2.52 4.82
C GLY A 278 2.70 3.57 4.95
N TRP A 279 1.56 3.28 4.32
CA TRP A 279 0.33 4.07 4.33
C TRP A 279 -0.89 3.16 4.35
N GLY A 280 -0.94 2.19 3.43
CA GLY A 280 -2.09 1.34 3.17
C GLY A 280 -3.04 1.97 2.15
N ILE A 281 -2.64 2.01 0.87
CA ILE A 281 -3.49 2.54 -0.22
C ILE A 281 -4.86 1.86 -0.21
N VAL A 282 -4.90 0.55 0.07
CA VAL A 282 -6.13 -0.24 0.18
C VAL A 282 -7.12 0.31 1.21
N ILE A 283 -6.61 0.95 2.28
CA ILE A 283 -7.43 1.59 3.31
C ILE A 283 -8.16 2.81 2.72
N THR A 284 -7.43 3.64 1.96
CA THR A 284 -8.03 4.81 1.32
C THR A 284 -8.93 4.43 0.13
N GLU A 285 -8.67 3.30 -0.53
CA GLU A 285 -9.56 2.74 -1.56
C GLU A 285 -10.89 2.29 -0.93
N ALA A 286 -10.86 1.52 0.16
CA ALA A 286 -12.06 1.11 0.90
C ALA A 286 -12.82 2.32 1.47
N ALA A 287 -12.09 3.28 2.05
CA ALA A 287 -12.66 4.51 2.58
C ALA A 287 -13.37 5.34 1.49
N GLY A 288 -12.89 5.31 0.24
CA GLY A 288 -13.54 5.96 -0.90
C GLY A 288 -14.97 5.46 -1.14
N HIS A 289 -15.28 4.23 -0.78
CA HIS A 289 -16.62 3.63 -0.84
C HIS A 289 -17.40 3.78 0.48
N GLY A 290 -16.89 4.54 1.45
CA GLY A 290 -17.53 4.66 2.76
C GLY A 290 -17.39 3.40 3.62
N VAL A 291 -16.42 2.54 3.34
CA VAL A 291 -16.16 1.32 4.10
C VAL A 291 -15.09 1.58 5.15
N PRO A 292 -15.44 1.54 6.46
CA PRO A 292 -14.48 1.78 7.52
C PRO A 292 -13.53 0.60 7.69
N THR A 293 -12.31 0.88 8.14
CA THR A 293 -11.25 -0.12 8.32
C THR A 293 -11.06 -0.48 9.79
N VAL A 294 -10.91 -1.78 10.06
CA VAL A 294 -10.37 -2.28 11.33
C VAL A 294 -8.95 -2.79 11.09
N ALA A 295 -7.97 -2.27 11.84
CA ALA A 295 -6.56 -2.54 11.58
C ALA A 295 -5.72 -2.57 12.86
N TYR A 296 -4.51 -3.14 12.79
CA TYR A 296 -3.60 -3.14 13.92
C TYR A 296 -2.91 -1.78 14.11
N ARG A 297 -2.99 -1.26 15.33
CA ARG A 297 -2.31 -0.02 15.75
C ARG A 297 -0.80 -0.09 15.56
N SER A 298 -0.22 -1.27 15.69
CA SER A 298 1.23 -1.51 15.55
C SER A 298 1.74 -1.46 14.10
N ALA A 299 0.84 -1.41 13.09
CA ALA A 299 1.21 -1.55 11.69
C ALA A 299 1.80 -0.27 11.03
N GLY A 300 2.42 0.61 11.80
CA GLY A 300 3.13 1.80 11.29
C GLY A 300 2.20 2.83 10.68
N GLY A 301 2.31 3.11 9.38
CA GLY A 301 1.55 4.14 8.66
C GLY A 301 0.04 3.94 8.63
N VAL A 302 -0.47 2.79 9.07
CA VAL A 302 -1.92 2.59 9.27
C VAL A 302 -2.50 3.62 10.25
N ARG A 303 -1.73 4.03 11.27
CA ARG A 303 -2.13 5.07 12.23
C ARG A 303 -2.29 6.46 11.61
N ASP A 304 -1.74 6.64 10.42
CA ASP A 304 -1.81 7.88 9.68
C ASP A 304 -2.95 7.88 8.65
N SER A 305 -3.33 6.69 8.15
CA SER A 305 -4.43 6.50 7.19
C SER A 305 -5.77 6.14 7.84
N VAL A 306 -5.76 5.62 9.09
CA VAL A 306 -6.96 5.37 9.90
C VAL A 306 -6.94 6.28 11.11
N LEU A 307 -7.89 7.20 11.20
CA LEU A 307 -8.12 8.03 12.39
C LEU A 307 -8.99 7.23 13.35
N ASP A 308 -8.35 6.72 14.42
CA ASP A 308 -8.97 5.81 15.40
C ASP A 308 -10.25 6.38 16.01
N GLY A 309 -11.34 5.62 15.97
CA GLY A 309 -12.67 6.02 16.44
C GLY A 309 -13.37 7.05 15.53
N ARG A 310 -12.76 7.46 14.41
CA ARG A 310 -13.31 8.46 13.49
C ARG A 310 -13.51 7.94 12.07
N THR A 311 -12.49 7.29 11.48
CA THR A 311 -12.56 6.74 10.12
C THR A 311 -12.44 5.22 10.09
N GLY A 312 -12.29 4.60 11.25
CA GLY A 312 -12.12 3.18 11.48
C GLY A 312 -11.67 2.93 12.90
N LEU A 313 -11.30 1.70 13.22
CA LEU A 313 -10.82 1.32 14.53
C LEU A 313 -9.41 0.74 14.46
N LEU A 314 -8.56 1.18 15.40
CA LEU A 314 -7.22 0.65 15.60
C LEU A 314 -7.20 -0.24 16.84
N VAL A 315 -6.84 -1.50 16.65
CA VAL A 315 -6.80 -2.52 17.70
C VAL A 315 -5.38 -3.03 17.93
N ASP A 316 -5.13 -3.65 19.07
CA ASP A 316 -3.77 -4.05 19.45
C ASP A 316 -3.46 -5.50 19.06
N ASP A 317 -4.50 -6.37 19.07
CA ASP A 317 -4.37 -7.81 18.85
C ASP A 317 -5.60 -8.38 18.11
N LEU A 318 -5.60 -9.70 17.94
CA LEU A 318 -6.68 -10.42 17.26
C LEU A 318 -7.98 -10.40 18.07
N ASP A 319 -7.91 -10.49 19.38
CA ASP A 319 -9.11 -10.45 20.25
C ASP A 319 -9.80 -9.09 20.13
N GLY A 320 -9.00 -8.01 20.13
CA GLY A 320 -9.46 -6.67 19.84
C GLY A 320 -10.07 -6.52 18.45
N MET A 321 -9.51 -7.20 17.43
CA MET A 321 -10.05 -7.19 16.06
C MET A 321 -11.39 -7.90 16.00
N VAL A 322 -11.53 -9.06 16.62
CA VAL A 322 -12.81 -9.80 16.71
C VAL A 322 -13.88 -8.95 17.40
N ALA A 323 -13.56 -8.35 18.56
CA ALA A 323 -14.48 -7.51 19.30
C ALA A 323 -14.90 -6.25 18.52
N ALA A 324 -13.96 -5.59 17.83
CA ALA A 324 -14.24 -4.42 17.02
C ALA A 324 -15.13 -4.75 15.82
N VAL A 325 -14.87 -5.87 15.14
CA VAL A 325 -15.68 -6.33 14.00
C VAL A 325 -17.09 -6.66 14.50
N ASP A 326 -17.23 -7.45 15.56
CA ASP A 326 -18.56 -7.83 16.09
C ASP A 326 -19.37 -6.61 16.52
N GLY A 327 -18.74 -5.66 17.21
CA GLY A 327 -19.38 -4.41 17.62
C GLY A 327 -19.87 -3.58 16.44
N LEU A 328 -19.05 -3.43 15.38
CA LEU A 328 -19.42 -2.67 14.18
C LEU A 328 -20.46 -3.40 13.31
N LEU A 329 -20.48 -4.72 13.31
CA LEU A 329 -21.54 -5.50 12.64
C LEU A 329 -22.88 -5.34 13.36
N GLY A 330 -22.87 -5.18 14.68
CA GLY A 330 -24.06 -4.98 15.50
C GLY A 330 -24.60 -3.54 15.55
N ASP A 331 -23.79 -2.54 15.16
CA ASP A 331 -24.19 -1.13 15.21
C ASP A 331 -24.06 -0.44 13.82
N PRO A 332 -25.12 -0.48 12.99
CA PRO A 332 -25.14 0.17 11.68
C PRO A 332 -24.91 1.69 11.74
N SER A 333 -25.34 2.35 12.83
CA SER A 333 -25.21 3.80 12.99
C SER A 333 -23.73 4.20 13.15
N VAL A 334 -23.02 3.52 14.06
CA VAL A 334 -21.59 3.75 14.29
C VAL A 334 -20.79 3.38 13.03
N ARG A 335 -21.09 2.24 12.39
CA ARG A 335 -20.44 1.82 11.15
C ARG A 335 -20.64 2.85 10.03
N GLY A 336 -21.86 3.36 9.84
CA GLY A 336 -22.18 4.38 8.84
C GLY A 336 -21.49 5.72 9.11
N ALA A 337 -21.42 6.14 10.38
CA ALA A 337 -20.72 7.35 10.78
C ALA A 337 -19.21 7.27 10.48
N LEU A 338 -18.57 6.14 10.83
CA LEU A 338 -17.15 5.88 10.53
C LEU A 338 -16.91 5.86 9.01
N GLY A 339 -17.79 5.19 8.25
CA GLY A 339 -17.69 5.10 6.80
C GLY A 339 -17.79 6.46 6.11
N THR A 340 -18.77 7.28 6.53
CA THR A 340 -18.94 8.65 6.02
C THR A 340 -17.70 9.51 6.31
N ALA A 341 -17.17 9.43 7.51
CA ALA A 341 -15.96 10.16 7.89
C ALA A 341 -14.72 9.64 7.11
N ALA A 342 -14.63 8.32 6.88
CA ALA A 342 -13.57 7.71 6.10
C ALA A 342 -13.57 8.20 4.64
N ALA A 343 -14.76 8.28 4.00
CA ALA A 343 -14.90 8.79 2.64
C ALA A 343 -14.46 10.25 2.53
N ARG A 344 -14.84 11.09 3.49
CA ARG A 344 -14.42 12.51 3.54
C ARG A 344 -12.92 12.66 3.73
N GLU A 345 -12.31 11.83 4.59
CA GLU A 345 -10.86 11.87 4.80
C GLU A 345 -10.11 11.38 3.55
N ALA A 346 -10.55 10.27 2.95
CA ALA A 346 -9.96 9.73 1.73
C ALA A 346 -10.00 10.72 0.55
N ALA A 347 -11.03 11.56 0.46
CA ALA A 347 -11.16 12.58 -0.59
C ALA A 347 -10.07 13.66 -0.53
N ARG A 348 -9.37 13.82 0.60
CA ARG A 348 -8.26 14.76 0.78
C ARG A 348 -6.94 14.27 0.22
N HIS A 349 -6.84 12.98 -0.08
CA HIS A 349 -5.59 12.38 -0.57
C HIS A 349 -5.67 12.18 -2.08
N THR A 350 -5.21 13.18 -2.84
CA THR A 350 -5.23 13.17 -4.31
C THR A 350 -3.83 12.93 -4.87
N TRP A 351 -3.76 12.35 -6.07
CA TRP A 351 -2.49 12.24 -6.79
C TRP A 351 -1.90 13.61 -7.14
N ALA A 352 -2.73 14.62 -7.38
CA ALA A 352 -2.27 15.98 -7.65
C ALA A 352 -1.46 16.55 -6.47
N GLU A 353 -1.91 16.34 -5.23
CA GLU A 353 -1.17 16.74 -4.03
C GLU A 353 0.14 15.96 -3.87
N SER A 354 0.12 14.63 -4.12
CA SER A 354 1.34 13.80 -4.05
C SER A 354 2.37 14.25 -5.10
N ILE A 355 1.94 14.48 -6.35
CA ILE A 355 2.79 14.92 -7.45
C ILE A 355 3.36 16.32 -7.15
N GLY A 356 2.50 17.26 -6.72
CA GLY A 356 2.92 18.63 -6.36
C GLY A 356 3.92 18.65 -5.21
N GLY A 357 3.66 17.89 -4.15
CA GLY A 357 4.57 17.74 -3.01
C GLY A 357 5.92 17.16 -3.42
N PHE A 358 5.91 16.15 -4.30
CA PHE A 358 7.13 15.53 -4.80
C PHE A 358 7.93 16.47 -5.72
N ALA A 359 7.23 17.19 -6.62
CA ALA A 359 7.84 18.21 -7.49
C ALA A 359 8.51 19.33 -6.69
N ALA A 360 7.90 19.78 -5.59
CA ALA A 360 8.48 20.75 -4.69
C ALA A 360 9.79 20.26 -4.03
N VAL A 361 9.88 18.96 -3.69
CA VAL A 361 11.13 18.39 -3.17
C VAL A 361 12.20 18.35 -4.26
N LEU A 362 11.85 17.93 -5.48
CA LEU A 362 12.78 17.90 -6.62
C LEU A 362 13.31 19.28 -6.97
N SER A 363 12.47 20.33 -6.98
CA SER A 363 12.88 21.71 -7.23
C SER A 363 13.93 22.19 -6.21
N ARG A 364 13.76 21.86 -4.93
CA ARG A 364 14.75 22.20 -3.88
C ARG A 364 16.09 21.49 -4.07
N VAL A 365 16.09 20.32 -4.69
CA VAL A 365 17.31 19.51 -4.90
C VAL A 365 18.03 19.92 -6.18
N THR A 366 17.29 20.36 -7.21
CA THR A 366 17.85 20.78 -8.50
C THR A 366 18.16 22.25 -8.59
N GLY A 367 17.69 23.08 -7.62
CA GLY A 367 17.78 24.54 -7.70
C GLY A 367 16.90 25.16 -8.81
N ALA A 368 16.03 24.36 -9.45
CA ALA A 368 15.13 24.84 -10.49
C ALA A 368 13.88 25.44 -9.85
N ALA A 369 13.38 26.57 -10.40
CA ALA A 369 12.08 27.09 -10.00
C ALA A 369 11.00 26.02 -10.24
N PRO A 370 9.99 25.86 -9.35
CA PRO A 370 8.86 24.96 -9.62
C PRO A 370 8.20 25.39 -10.92
N ALA A 371 7.86 24.41 -11.78
CA ALA A 371 7.10 24.67 -13.00
C ALA A 371 5.82 25.40 -12.59
N ARG A 372 5.65 26.64 -13.04
CA ARG A 372 4.41 27.38 -12.93
C ARG A 372 3.43 26.70 -13.89
N ASP A 373 2.23 26.43 -13.42
CA ASP A 373 1.07 25.95 -14.19
C ASP A 373 1.03 24.42 -14.49
N ALA A 374 0.76 23.63 -13.44
CA ALA A 374 0.03 22.37 -13.61
C ALA A 374 -0.97 22.24 -12.44
N ALA A 375 -2.25 22.49 -12.76
CA ALA A 375 -3.43 22.18 -11.96
C ALA A 375 -3.55 22.87 -10.58
N HIS A 376 -3.74 24.17 -10.58
CA HIS A 376 -4.41 24.84 -9.45
C HIS A 376 -5.77 25.32 -9.94
N GLY A 377 -6.82 24.55 -9.64
CA GLY A 377 -8.15 25.08 -9.52
C GLY A 377 -8.15 26.11 -8.36
N PRO A 378 -8.96 27.19 -8.44
CA PRO A 378 -8.99 28.20 -7.40
C PRO A 378 -9.53 27.57 -6.10
N GLY A 379 -8.66 27.33 -5.12
CA GLY A 379 -9.10 26.90 -3.80
C GLY A 379 -8.16 26.00 -2.96
N SER A 380 -7.04 25.49 -3.47
CA SER A 380 -6.15 24.67 -2.63
C SER A 380 -4.83 25.40 -2.32
N ALA A 381 -4.81 26.08 -1.17
CA ALA A 381 -3.54 26.44 -0.53
C ALA A 381 -2.85 25.14 -0.09
N LEU A 382 -1.70 24.84 -0.70
CA LEU A 382 -0.78 23.79 -0.25
C LEU A 382 -0.36 24.10 1.17
N THR A 383 -1.02 23.51 2.15
CA THR A 383 -0.56 23.51 3.52
C THR A 383 0.60 22.51 3.59
N VAL A 384 1.82 22.99 3.35
CA VAL A 384 3.02 22.32 3.85
C VAL A 384 2.86 22.34 5.36
N VAL A 385 2.36 21.25 5.93
CA VAL A 385 2.24 21.09 7.36
C VAL A 385 3.66 21.00 7.89
N ASP A 386 4.19 22.13 8.30
CA ASP A 386 5.37 22.20 9.13
C ASP A 386 4.96 21.64 10.50
N LEU A 387 5.37 20.41 10.77
CA LEU A 387 5.01 19.66 11.99
C LEU A 387 5.51 20.30 13.29
N GLY A 388 6.12 21.49 13.21
CA GLY A 388 6.41 22.34 14.37
C GLY A 388 5.16 22.71 15.16
N ASP A 389 4.03 22.96 14.50
CA ASP A 389 2.79 23.42 15.13
C ASP A 389 1.98 22.32 15.83
N ARG A 390 2.12 21.04 15.44
CA ARG A 390 1.42 19.95 16.14
C ARG A 390 2.03 19.62 17.51
N LEU A 391 3.28 19.95 17.76
CA LEU A 391 3.92 19.83 19.08
C LEU A 391 3.50 20.96 20.03
N ALA A 392 3.18 22.13 19.50
CA ALA A 392 2.64 23.25 20.28
C ALA A 392 1.22 22.97 20.78
N LEU A 393 0.36 22.36 19.94
CA LEU A 393 -0.99 21.96 20.32
C LEU A 393 -1.02 20.83 21.38
N ARG A 394 -0.06 19.91 21.37
CA ARG A 394 0.04 18.89 22.45
C ARG A 394 0.54 19.47 23.77
N ARG A 395 1.38 20.50 23.74
CA ARG A 395 1.81 21.21 24.99
C ARG A 395 0.72 22.11 25.54
N GLY A 396 -0.16 22.68 24.71
CA GLY A 396 -1.30 23.47 25.13
C GLY A 396 -2.38 22.65 25.86
N LEU A 397 -2.64 21.40 25.45
CA LEU A 397 -3.63 20.51 26.08
C LEU A 397 -3.18 19.99 27.45
N VAL A 398 -1.90 19.84 27.70
CA VAL A 398 -1.37 19.45 29.02
C VAL A 398 -1.40 20.63 30.01
N GLY A 399 -1.33 21.87 29.52
CA GLY A 399 -1.43 23.09 30.35
C GLY A 399 -2.85 23.40 30.83
N VAL A 400 -3.87 23.03 30.04
CA VAL A 400 -5.29 23.28 30.39
C VAL A 400 -5.81 22.31 31.47
N GLN A 401 -5.29 21.10 31.53
CA GLN A 401 -5.69 20.14 32.58
C GLN A 401 -5.08 20.43 33.98
N ARG A 402 -4.07 21.29 34.09
CA ARG A 402 -3.50 21.68 35.39
C ARG A 402 -4.12 22.94 35.99
N ARG A 403 -4.89 23.74 35.22
CA ARG A 403 -5.55 24.95 35.72
C ARG A 403 -7.00 24.78 36.18
N ALA A 404 -7.58 23.58 36.02
CA ALA A 404 -8.95 23.29 36.41
C ALA A 404 -9.10 22.75 37.86
N ARG A 405 -8.08 22.91 38.71
CA ARG A 405 -8.18 22.63 40.15
C ARG A 405 -7.65 23.86 40.92
N GLY A 406 -8.51 24.82 41.12
CA GLY A 406 -8.26 25.94 42.04
C GLY A 406 -9.07 27.15 41.66
N GLU A 407 -9.96 27.48 42.56
CA GLU A 407 -10.66 28.73 42.79
C GLU A 407 -12.12 28.84 42.37
N HIS A 408 -12.93 28.72 43.40
CA HIS A 408 -14.30 29.21 43.54
C HIS A 408 -14.32 30.75 43.66
N GLY A 409 -15.29 31.37 42.98
CA GLY A 409 -15.78 32.64 43.47
C GLY A 409 -16.25 33.65 42.43
N ARG A 410 -17.58 33.84 42.36
CA ARG A 410 -18.36 35.05 42.01
C ARG A 410 -18.77 35.27 40.56
N ASP A 411 -20.06 35.03 40.32
CA ASP A 411 -20.97 35.66 39.35
C ASP A 411 -21.18 37.18 39.61
N PRO A 412 -21.97 37.94 38.81
CA PRO A 412 -22.56 37.74 37.49
C PRO A 412 -22.54 39.02 36.59
N GLU A 413 -23.21 38.85 35.45
CA GLU A 413 -23.92 39.83 34.61
C GLU A 413 -23.32 40.33 33.27
N ASN A 414 -24.06 39.91 32.23
CA ASN A 414 -24.64 40.74 31.17
C ASN A 414 -23.94 40.79 29.80
N CYS A 415 -24.81 40.46 28.82
CA CYS A 415 -24.97 40.93 27.41
C CYS A 415 -24.54 40.08 26.23
N SER A 416 -25.62 39.59 25.60
CA SER A 416 -26.07 39.63 24.19
C SER A 416 -25.44 38.70 23.16
N GLU A 417 -26.32 37.78 22.76
CA GLU A 417 -26.73 37.29 21.44
C GLU A 417 -25.81 37.48 20.23
N SER A 418 -25.41 36.37 19.62
CA SER A 418 -25.78 36.06 18.22
C SER A 418 -25.19 34.73 17.74
N HIS A 419 -26.08 33.91 17.21
CA HIS A 419 -25.90 32.78 16.29
C HIS A 419 -25.03 31.60 16.73
N ARG A 420 -25.69 30.60 17.30
CA ARG A 420 -25.25 29.22 17.41
C ARG A 420 -26.03 28.40 16.40
N ASP A 421 -25.32 27.82 15.46
CA ASP A 421 -25.78 26.68 14.70
C ASP A 421 -25.64 25.43 15.57
N ASP A 422 -26.79 24.79 15.80
CA ASP A 422 -26.96 23.60 16.61
C ASP A 422 -26.31 22.38 15.96
N TYR A 423 -25.33 21.79 16.66
CA TYR A 423 -24.90 20.39 16.47
C TYR A 423 -25.17 19.63 17.78
N PRO A 424 -25.92 18.52 17.74
CA PRO A 424 -26.18 17.74 18.95
C PRO A 424 -24.94 16.96 19.38
N SER A 425 -24.37 17.36 20.50
CA SER A 425 -23.17 16.76 21.13
C SER A 425 -23.41 15.48 21.95
N ASP A 426 -24.63 14.97 21.99
CA ASP A 426 -25.02 13.94 22.98
C ASP A 426 -24.84 12.47 22.55
N ARG A 427 -24.36 12.18 21.31
CA ARG A 427 -24.18 10.80 20.85
C ARG A 427 -22.76 10.24 20.91
N LEU A 428 -21.77 11.05 21.26
CA LEU A 428 -20.38 10.59 21.38
C LEU A 428 -20.05 9.90 22.73
N HIS A 429 -20.96 9.99 23.71
CA HIS A 429 -20.78 9.31 25.01
C HIS A 429 -21.09 7.80 25.01
N ALA A 430 -21.67 7.26 23.95
CA ALA A 430 -21.98 5.82 23.86
C ALA A 430 -20.73 4.94 23.66
N LEU A 431 -19.68 5.47 23.06
CA LEU A 431 -18.42 4.73 22.81
C LEU A 431 -17.53 4.60 24.08
N SER A 432 -17.80 5.38 25.14
CA SER A 432 -17.07 5.27 26.41
C SER A 432 -17.56 4.12 27.31
N ARG A 433 -18.61 3.40 26.92
CA ARG A 433 -19.23 2.31 27.71
C ARG A 433 -18.88 0.90 27.24
N LEU A 434 -17.91 0.72 26.34
CA LEU A 434 -17.33 -0.61 26.13
C LEU A 434 -16.55 -1.00 27.40
N PRO A 435 -16.77 -2.19 27.97
CA PRO A 435 -16.16 -2.59 29.23
C PRO A 435 -14.64 -2.58 29.10
N ARG A 436 -13.98 -1.73 29.87
CA ARG A 436 -12.55 -1.79 30.11
C ARG A 436 -12.29 -3.11 30.83
N PHE A 437 -11.83 -4.12 30.13
CA PHE A 437 -11.32 -5.34 30.75
C PHE A 437 -10.15 -4.97 31.66
N ARG A 438 -10.42 -4.98 32.98
CA ARG A 438 -9.37 -4.94 34.01
C ARG A 438 -8.56 -6.21 33.89
N ARG A 439 -7.26 -6.05 33.69
CA ARG A 439 -6.27 -7.12 33.90
C ARG A 439 -6.46 -7.67 35.31
N ALA A 440 -6.94 -8.89 35.43
CA ALA A 440 -6.76 -9.70 36.62
C ALA A 440 -5.32 -10.21 36.63
N GLN A 441 -4.48 -9.61 37.44
CA GLN A 441 -3.21 -10.20 37.83
C GLN A 441 -3.52 -11.30 38.84
N THR A 442 -3.46 -12.55 38.41
CA THR A 442 -3.37 -13.68 39.33
C THR A 442 -1.93 -14.08 39.45
N VAL A 443 -1.33 -13.63 40.54
CA VAL A 443 -0.04 -14.17 41.05
C VAL A 443 -0.35 -15.51 41.68
N THR A 444 0.15 -16.59 41.09
CA THR A 444 0.34 -17.86 41.79
C THR A 444 1.81 -18.24 41.73
N ARG A 445 2.43 -18.12 42.91
CA ARG A 445 3.65 -18.84 43.28
C ARG A 445 3.29 -20.32 43.45
N SER A 446 4.09 -21.25 42.94
CA SER A 446 4.62 -22.40 43.67
C SER A 446 5.42 -23.31 42.75
N ALA A 447 6.64 -23.42 43.10
CA ALA A 447 7.45 -24.60 43.51
C ALA A 447 7.92 -25.56 42.42
N ALA A 448 9.22 -25.64 42.43
CA ALA A 448 10.12 -26.60 41.85
C ALA A 448 9.68 -28.08 42.01
N LEU A 449 10.06 -28.88 41.01
CA LEU A 449 10.82 -30.12 41.16
C LEU A 449 11.04 -30.83 39.82
N ASP A 450 12.28 -30.96 39.51
CA ASP A 450 13.04 -32.10 38.93
C ASP A 450 12.52 -32.97 37.77
N ASN A 451 13.39 -32.98 36.80
CA ASN A 451 14.02 -34.14 36.11
C ASN A 451 13.31 -34.93 35.02
N ALA A 452 14.08 -35.03 33.98
CA ALA A 452 14.35 -36.19 33.12
C ALA A 452 13.69 -36.22 31.72
N SER A 453 14.60 -36.00 30.74
CA SER A 453 14.78 -36.79 29.52
C SER A 453 13.54 -37.19 28.71
N ASP A 454 13.37 -36.72 27.49
CA ASP A 454 13.79 -37.46 26.29
C ASP A 454 13.23 -36.86 25.00
N ARG A 455 14.15 -36.74 24.04
CA ARG A 455 13.96 -36.96 22.58
C ARG A 455 13.02 -36.08 21.76
N ASN A 456 13.66 -35.14 21.14
CA ASN A 456 13.32 -34.59 19.84
C ASN A 456 13.43 -35.68 18.75
N PRO A 457 12.54 -35.73 17.72
CA PRO A 457 13.08 -35.69 16.38
C PRO A 457 12.24 -34.87 15.40
N ASN A 458 12.80 -33.77 14.95
CA ASN A 458 12.47 -33.21 13.64
C ASN A 458 13.66 -33.40 12.72
N PRO A 459 13.50 -34.04 11.55
CA PRO A 459 14.57 -34.14 10.57
C PRO A 459 14.69 -32.85 9.74
N PRO A 460 15.91 -32.52 9.28
CA PRO A 460 16.15 -31.37 8.43
C PRO A 460 15.72 -31.66 6.99
N VAL A 461 15.04 -30.69 6.39
CA VAL A 461 14.74 -30.67 4.94
C VAL A 461 16.02 -30.26 4.20
N THR A 462 16.61 -31.19 3.51
CA THR A 462 17.72 -30.99 2.57
C THR A 462 17.16 -30.51 1.22
N PRO A 463 17.80 -29.54 0.53
CA PRO A 463 17.42 -29.19 -0.82
C PRO A 463 17.97 -30.20 -1.83
N VAL A 464 17.09 -30.77 -2.63
CA VAL A 464 17.44 -31.63 -3.76
C VAL A 464 18.05 -30.77 -4.86
N VAL A 465 19.34 -30.95 -5.08
CA VAL A 465 20.06 -30.50 -6.27
C VAL A 465 19.92 -31.58 -7.31
N THR A 466 19.18 -31.34 -8.38
CA THR A 466 19.10 -32.24 -9.53
C THR A 466 20.18 -31.84 -10.52
N THR A 467 21.25 -32.62 -10.58
CA THR A 467 22.26 -32.65 -11.63
C THR A 467 21.71 -33.46 -12.80
N ALA A 468 21.57 -32.82 -13.95
CA ALA A 468 21.28 -33.51 -15.21
C ALA A 468 22.56 -34.11 -15.75
N ALA A 469 22.60 -35.41 -15.87
CA ALA A 469 23.61 -36.16 -16.64
C ALA A 469 23.08 -36.38 -18.07
N ALA A 470 23.88 -35.97 -19.01
CA ALA A 470 23.68 -36.24 -20.43
C ALA A 470 24.01 -37.70 -20.75
N THR A 471 23.13 -38.36 -21.46
CA THR A 471 23.46 -39.62 -22.18
C THR A 471 22.92 -39.55 -23.60
N THR A 472 23.86 -39.60 -24.52
CA THR A 472 23.72 -39.78 -25.98
C THR A 472 23.30 -41.19 -26.33
N ALA A 473 22.32 -41.39 -27.22
CA ALA A 473 22.26 -42.49 -28.18
C ALA A 473 21.19 -42.25 -29.27
N THR A 474 21.63 -41.97 -30.41
CA THR A 474 21.49 -42.55 -31.79
C THR A 474 20.20 -43.16 -32.23
N SER A 475 19.69 -42.57 -33.35
CA SER A 475 19.14 -43.17 -34.59
C SER A 475 17.86 -43.97 -34.59
N ALA A 476 16.86 -43.48 -35.30
CA ALA A 476 16.32 -44.08 -36.53
C ALA A 476 14.97 -43.46 -36.92
N THR A 477 14.93 -42.83 -38.07
CA THR A 477 13.79 -42.69 -39.00
C THR A 477 13.61 -44.03 -39.70
N PRO A 478 12.47 -44.43 -40.31
CA PRO A 478 11.68 -43.64 -41.26
C PRO A 478 10.18 -43.98 -41.39
N CYS A 479 9.57 -43.33 -42.35
CA CYS A 479 8.41 -43.61 -43.19
C CYS A 479 7.06 -43.00 -42.87
N ALA A 480 6.73 -42.04 -43.71
CA ALA A 480 5.38 -41.81 -44.23
C ALA A 480 5.02 -42.94 -45.26
N PRO A 481 3.79 -43.11 -45.72
CA PRO A 481 3.15 -42.15 -46.61
C PRO A 481 1.61 -42.09 -46.68
N SER A 482 1.13 -41.00 -47.33
CA SER A 482 0.11 -41.00 -48.43
C SER A 482 -1.34 -41.30 -48.03
N THR A 483 -2.37 -40.71 -48.52
CA THR A 483 -2.85 -40.14 -49.78
C THR A 483 -4.20 -39.49 -49.53
N ALA A 484 -4.49 -38.39 -50.09
CA ALA A 484 -5.34 -38.08 -51.22
C ALA A 484 -6.85 -38.22 -50.92
N ALA A 485 -7.75 -37.42 -51.33
CA ALA A 485 -8.00 -36.59 -52.47
C ALA A 485 -9.39 -35.98 -52.37
N THR A 486 -9.58 -34.91 -52.99
CA THR A 486 -10.55 -34.46 -53.99
C THR A 486 -11.93 -34.07 -53.45
N ALA A 487 -12.58 -33.06 -53.90
CA ALA A 487 -12.56 -32.12 -55.00
C ALA A 487 -13.90 -31.37 -54.99
N ALA A 488 -13.85 -30.17 -55.51
CA ALA A 488 -14.79 -29.54 -56.43
C ALA A 488 -16.19 -29.15 -55.87
N GLY A 489 -16.74 -28.05 -56.20
CA GLY A 489 -16.81 -27.15 -57.29
C GLY A 489 -17.74 -25.99 -56.97
N ALA A 490 -17.40 -24.87 -57.46
CA ALA A 490 -18.01 -24.10 -58.54
C ALA A 490 -19.31 -23.40 -58.21
N ALA A 491 -19.24 -22.11 -58.23
CA ALA A 491 -19.53 -21.11 -59.26
C ALA A 491 -20.90 -20.47 -59.06
N GLU A 492 -20.97 -19.28 -59.15
CA GLU A 492 -21.34 -18.21 -60.07
C GLU A 492 -22.30 -17.22 -59.45
N ASP A 493 -22.03 -16.04 -59.52
CA ASP A 493 -22.37 -14.90 -60.36
C ASP A 493 -23.47 -13.94 -59.82
N GLY A 494 -23.18 -12.67 -60.03
CA GLY A 494 -24.13 -11.65 -60.37
C GLY A 494 -24.13 -10.36 -59.55
N ALA A 495 -23.23 -9.47 -59.82
CA ALA A 495 -23.40 -8.13 -60.44
C ALA A 495 -24.66 -7.34 -60.03
N THR A 496 -24.51 -6.18 -59.48
CA THR A 496 -24.63 -4.82 -60.09
C THR A 496 -24.92 -3.76 -59.02
N ALA A 497 -24.14 -2.73 -59.01
CA ALA A 497 -24.48 -1.40 -58.53
C ALA A 497 -25.35 -0.69 -59.60
N PRO A 498 -25.87 0.59 -59.48
CA PRO A 498 -25.40 1.71 -58.68
C PRO A 498 -26.49 2.72 -58.21
N GLY A 499 -26.05 3.75 -57.52
CA GLY A 499 -26.58 5.13 -57.61
C GLY A 499 -27.62 5.50 -56.59
N THR A 500 -27.66 6.58 -55.87
CA THR A 500 -27.49 8.01 -56.14
C THR A 500 -27.77 8.80 -54.82
N ARG A 501 -26.95 9.80 -54.59
CA ARG A 501 -27.16 11.11 -53.95
C ARG A 501 -28.55 11.55 -53.50
N SER A 502 -28.59 12.20 -52.31
CA SER A 502 -28.91 13.65 -52.05
C SER A 502 -29.06 13.84 -50.54
N ARG A 503 -28.30 14.75 -49.92
CA ARG A 503 -28.56 16.19 -49.62
C ARG A 503 -29.91 16.44 -48.93
N THR A 504 -29.93 16.90 -47.71
CA THR A 504 -30.01 18.26 -47.17
C THR A 504 -30.64 18.28 -45.78
N SER A 505 -29.98 18.99 -44.89
CA SER A 505 -30.38 20.01 -43.95
C SER A 505 -31.68 19.84 -43.11
N GLN A 506 -31.55 19.77 -41.84
CA GLN A 506 -31.77 20.85 -40.86
C GLN A 506 -31.12 20.48 -39.53
#